data_22d5cbddea3129d19ed5cceb6d895b56
#
_entry.id   22d5cbddea3129d19ed5cceb6d895b56
#
_cell.length_a   1.000
_cell.length_b   1.000
_cell.length_c   1.000
_cell.angle_alpha   90.00
_cell.angle_beta   90.00
_cell.angle_gamma   90.00
#
_symmetry.space_group_name_H-M   'P 1'
#
loop_
_entity.id
_entity.type
_entity.pdbx_description
1 polymer ?
#
loop_
_entity_poly.entity_id
_entity_poly.type
_entity_poly.pdbx_seq_one_letter_code
_entity_poly.pdbx_strand_id
1 'polypeptide(L)'
;MKKKYDIKTTDVETLKKWYHLMTLGRALDEKAPSYLLQSLGWSYHAPYAGHDGIQLAVGQVFTLGEDFLFPYYRDMLTVLSAGMTAEEVILNGISKATDPGSGGRHMSNHFAKPEWHIENISSATGTHDLHAAGVARAMVYYGHKGVAITSHGESATSEGFVYEAINGASLERLPVIFVIQDNGYGISVPKSEQTANRKVAENFSGFKNLKIIYCNGKDVFDSMNAMTEAREYAISTRNPVIVQANCVRIGSHSNSDKHTLYRDENELEYVKDADPLMKFRRMLLRYKRLTEEELQQIETDAKKELSAANRKALAAPDPDPKSIYDFVMPEPYQPQKYKDGTHEAEGEKTFLVNAINETLKAEFRYNPDTFIWGQDVANREKGGVFNVTKGMQQEFGEARVFSAPIAEDYIVGTANGMSRFDPKIHVVIEGAEFADYFWPAVEQYVECTHEYWRSNGKFAPNITLRLASGGYIGGGLYHSQNLEGALTTLPGARIVCPSFADDAAGLLRTSMRSVSYTHLRAHETP
;
A
#
# COMPACT_ATOMS: atom_id res chain seq x y z
N MET A 1 -26.88 -12.85 -5.90
CA MET A 1 -27.43 -11.69 -5.13
C MET A 1 -28.36 -10.85 -5.99
N LYS A 2 -29.33 -10.14 -5.39
CA LYS A 2 -30.18 -9.19 -6.11
C LYS A 2 -29.29 -7.95 -6.42
N LYS A 3 -29.19 -7.55 -7.70
CA LYS A 3 -28.42 -6.37 -8.09
C LYS A 3 -28.93 -5.14 -7.34
N LYS A 4 -28.05 -4.42 -6.63
CA LYS A 4 -28.40 -3.24 -5.84
C LYS A 4 -28.51 -1.98 -6.73
N TYR A 5 -27.66 -1.91 -7.75
CA TYR A 5 -27.59 -0.79 -8.68
C TYR A 5 -28.03 -1.20 -10.09
N ASP A 6 -28.89 -0.40 -10.70
CA ASP A 6 -29.38 -0.56 -12.06
C ASP A 6 -29.79 0.81 -12.60
N ILE A 7 -29.68 1.02 -13.92
CA ILE A 7 -30.00 2.30 -14.56
C ILE A 7 -31.43 2.78 -14.27
N LYS A 8 -32.37 1.88 -14.04
CA LYS A 8 -33.78 2.22 -13.81
C LYS A 8 -34.08 2.52 -12.33
N THR A 9 -33.38 1.88 -11.41
CA THR A 9 -33.68 1.91 -9.97
C THR A 9 -32.75 2.84 -9.17
N THR A 10 -31.54 3.12 -9.66
CA THR A 10 -30.65 4.08 -9.01
C THR A 10 -31.27 5.47 -9.08
N ASP A 11 -31.27 6.21 -7.98
CA ASP A 11 -31.85 7.57 -7.93
C ASP A 11 -31.12 8.56 -8.85
N VAL A 12 -31.85 9.59 -9.27
CA VAL A 12 -31.35 10.55 -10.29
C VAL A 12 -30.17 11.38 -9.76
N GLU A 13 -30.18 11.76 -8.49
CA GLU A 13 -29.10 12.58 -7.92
C GLU A 13 -27.80 11.78 -7.82
N THR A 14 -27.88 10.50 -7.48
CA THR A 14 -26.73 9.58 -7.55
C THR A 14 -26.19 9.47 -8.98
N LEU A 15 -27.06 9.32 -9.98
CA LEU A 15 -26.64 9.28 -11.38
C LEU A 15 -25.97 10.57 -11.85
N LYS A 16 -26.51 11.74 -11.44
CA LYS A 16 -25.89 13.06 -11.71
C LYS A 16 -24.53 13.18 -11.07
N LYS A 17 -24.40 12.78 -9.79
CA LYS A 17 -23.12 12.76 -9.06
C LYS A 17 -22.09 11.89 -9.77
N TRP A 18 -22.45 10.68 -10.17
CA TRP A 18 -21.53 9.77 -10.86
C TRP A 18 -21.09 10.32 -12.20
N TYR A 19 -22.03 10.87 -12.99
CA TYR A 19 -21.70 11.48 -14.26
C TYR A 19 -20.79 12.71 -14.11
N HIS A 20 -21.04 13.54 -13.09
CA HIS A 20 -20.20 14.69 -12.76
C HIS A 20 -18.77 14.26 -12.42
N LEU A 21 -18.58 13.26 -11.51
CA LEU A 21 -17.26 12.76 -11.13
C LEU A 21 -16.49 12.20 -12.33
N MET A 22 -17.14 11.39 -13.16
CA MET A 22 -16.52 10.86 -14.38
C MET A 22 -16.12 11.97 -15.35
N THR A 23 -16.96 12.97 -15.53
CA THR A 23 -16.71 14.12 -16.43
C THR A 23 -15.57 14.99 -15.88
N LEU A 24 -15.57 15.28 -14.58
CA LEU A 24 -14.51 16.04 -13.93
C LEU A 24 -13.17 15.31 -14.02
N GLY A 25 -13.15 14.01 -13.69
CA GLY A 25 -11.95 13.20 -13.77
C GLY A 25 -11.38 13.14 -15.19
N ARG A 26 -12.22 12.95 -16.21
CA ARG A 26 -11.78 12.97 -17.62
C ARG A 26 -11.24 14.32 -18.06
N ALA A 27 -11.89 15.41 -17.68
CA ALA A 27 -11.40 16.76 -17.97
C ALA A 27 -10.03 17.04 -17.31
N LEU A 28 -9.79 16.49 -16.11
CA LEU A 28 -8.52 16.58 -15.41
C LEU A 28 -7.46 15.70 -16.06
N ASP A 29 -7.79 14.46 -16.41
CA ASP A 29 -6.91 13.50 -17.10
C ASP A 29 -6.42 14.08 -18.45
N GLU A 30 -7.33 14.68 -19.22
CA GLU A 30 -7.00 15.36 -20.48
C GLU A 30 -6.16 16.63 -20.28
N LYS A 31 -6.30 17.30 -19.14
CA LYS A 31 -5.55 18.53 -18.83
C LYS A 31 -4.13 18.22 -18.33
N ALA A 32 -3.90 17.11 -17.66
CA ALA A 32 -2.63 16.77 -17.00
C ALA A 32 -1.40 16.94 -17.90
N PRO A 33 -1.38 16.48 -19.18
CA PRO A 33 -0.23 16.70 -20.06
C PRO A 33 0.12 18.17 -20.31
N SER A 34 -0.85 19.08 -20.20
CA SER A 34 -0.60 20.51 -20.40
C SER A 34 0.31 21.13 -19.33
N TYR A 35 0.31 20.60 -18.12
CA TYR A 35 1.22 21.08 -17.07
C TYR A 35 2.67 20.70 -17.38
N LEU A 36 2.91 19.48 -17.89
CA LEU A 36 4.25 19.08 -18.33
C LEU A 36 4.75 19.96 -19.48
N LEU A 37 3.92 20.18 -20.50
CA LEU A 37 4.26 21.03 -21.65
C LEU A 37 4.58 22.47 -21.26
N GLN A 38 3.98 22.98 -20.18
CA GLN A 38 4.23 24.32 -19.65
C GLN A 38 5.34 24.37 -18.58
N SER A 39 6.03 23.25 -18.34
CA SER A 39 7.07 23.13 -17.30
C SER A 39 6.57 23.43 -15.88
N LEU A 40 5.30 23.14 -15.61
CA LEU A 40 4.65 23.37 -14.31
C LEU A 40 4.65 22.14 -13.40
N GLY A 41 5.21 21.02 -13.84
CA GLY A 41 5.19 19.74 -13.14
C GLY A 41 4.49 18.65 -13.93
N TRP A 42 3.88 17.68 -13.22
CA TRP A 42 3.24 16.49 -13.77
C TRP A 42 4.19 15.64 -14.63
N SER A 43 5.38 15.41 -14.10
CA SER A 43 6.47 14.69 -14.78
C SER A 43 6.10 13.28 -15.22
N TYR A 44 5.17 12.64 -14.50
CA TYR A 44 4.60 11.34 -14.84
C TYR A 44 3.09 11.43 -14.90
N HIS A 45 2.50 11.08 -16.03
CA HIS A 45 1.05 11.00 -16.22
C HIS A 45 0.69 9.65 -16.84
N ALA A 46 -0.13 8.89 -16.15
CA ALA A 46 -0.71 7.63 -16.60
C ALA A 46 -2.23 7.83 -16.73
N PRO A 47 -2.76 8.04 -17.95
CA PRO A 47 -4.17 8.33 -18.13
C PRO A 47 -5.04 7.13 -17.71
N TYR A 48 -6.11 7.41 -16.95
CA TYR A 48 -7.01 6.38 -16.45
C TYR A 48 -8.17 6.06 -17.40
N ALA A 49 -8.37 6.88 -18.43
CA ALA A 49 -9.48 6.74 -19.37
C ALA A 49 -9.69 5.30 -19.84
N GLY A 50 -10.89 4.76 -19.63
CA GLY A 50 -11.25 3.37 -19.90
C GLY A 50 -11.38 2.49 -18.65
N HIS A 51 -10.97 2.99 -17.49
CA HIS A 51 -11.12 2.35 -16.17
C HIS A 51 -12.26 2.96 -15.34
N ASP A 52 -13.02 3.88 -15.92
CA ASP A 52 -13.93 4.79 -15.23
C ASP A 52 -14.97 4.09 -14.35
N GLY A 53 -15.55 2.98 -14.81
CA GLY A 53 -16.61 2.30 -14.07
C GLY A 53 -16.10 1.70 -12.76
N ILE A 54 -14.98 0.96 -12.81
CA ILE A 54 -14.41 0.36 -11.60
C ILE A 54 -13.82 1.41 -10.66
N GLN A 55 -13.14 2.42 -11.17
CA GLN A 55 -12.56 3.48 -10.34
C GLN A 55 -13.63 4.30 -9.62
N LEU A 56 -14.72 4.65 -10.32
CA LEU A 56 -15.88 5.26 -9.69
C LEU A 56 -16.41 4.36 -8.55
N ALA A 57 -16.57 3.08 -8.82
CA ALA A 57 -17.13 2.13 -7.86
C ALA A 57 -16.24 1.94 -6.61
N VAL A 58 -14.93 1.85 -6.78
CA VAL A 58 -13.98 1.74 -5.66
C VAL A 58 -14.12 2.95 -4.74
N GLY A 59 -14.06 4.18 -5.27
CA GLY A 59 -14.17 5.38 -4.45
C GLY A 59 -15.56 5.58 -3.83
N GLN A 60 -16.65 5.17 -4.51
CA GLN A 60 -18.01 5.29 -3.95
C GLN A 60 -18.33 4.22 -2.89
N VAL A 61 -17.62 3.10 -2.88
CA VAL A 61 -17.78 2.03 -1.87
C VAL A 61 -16.87 2.26 -0.67
N PHE A 62 -15.75 2.96 -0.85
CA PHE A 62 -14.87 3.37 0.23
C PHE A 62 -15.62 4.20 1.28
N THR A 63 -15.49 3.82 2.55
CA THR A 63 -16.14 4.50 3.68
C THR A 63 -15.11 5.24 4.50
N LEU A 64 -15.14 6.56 4.43
CA LEU A 64 -14.25 7.46 5.16
C LEU A 64 -14.30 7.17 6.67
N GLY A 65 -13.13 7.03 7.29
CA GLY A 65 -12.97 6.74 8.72
C GLY A 65 -13.19 5.28 9.13
N GLU A 66 -13.62 4.42 8.19
CA GLU A 66 -13.76 2.98 8.42
C GLU A 66 -12.78 2.16 7.57
N ASP A 67 -12.62 2.52 6.31
CA ASP A 67 -11.82 1.77 5.36
C ASP A 67 -10.45 2.41 5.15
N PHE A 68 -9.48 1.63 4.68
CA PHE A 68 -8.19 2.09 4.17
C PHE A 68 -8.13 1.84 2.67
N LEU A 69 -7.63 2.81 1.91
CA LEU A 69 -7.51 2.78 0.46
C LEU A 69 -6.05 2.94 0.05
N PHE A 70 -5.56 2.00 -0.75
CA PHE A 70 -4.23 1.98 -1.34
C PHE A 70 -4.35 2.12 -2.87
N PRO A 71 -4.45 3.36 -3.40
CA PRO A 71 -4.66 3.60 -4.82
C PRO A 71 -3.34 3.52 -5.58
N TYR A 72 -3.32 2.93 -6.78
CA TYR A 72 -2.12 2.96 -7.61
C TYR A 72 -2.09 4.19 -8.55
N TYR A 73 -0.98 4.38 -9.26
CA TYR A 73 -0.70 5.58 -10.05
C TYR A 73 -1.76 5.93 -11.13
N ARG A 74 -2.64 4.99 -11.51
CA ARG A 74 -3.73 5.25 -12.47
C ARG A 74 -5.05 5.61 -11.82
N ASP A 75 -5.15 5.61 -10.51
CA ASP A 75 -6.41 5.70 -9.74
C ASP A 75 -6.93 7.13 -9.53
N MET A 76 -6.76 8.01 -10.51
CA MET A 76 -7.22 9.40 -10.41
C MET A 76 -8.72 9.49 -10.12
N LEU A 77 -9.57 8.75 -10.85
CA LEU A 77 -11.01 8.79 -10.59
C LEU A 77 -11.38 8.09 -9.29
N THR A 78 -10.63 7.08 -8.87
CA THR A 78 -10.81 6.42 -7.56
C THR A 78 -10.73 7.44 -6.43
N VAL A 79 -9.66 8.24 -6.38
CA VAL A 79 -9.46 9.21 -5.29
C VAL A 79 -10.42 10.39 -5.36
N LEU A 80 -10.77 10.88 -6.56
CA LEU A 80 -11.84 11.87 -6.74
C LEU A 80 -13.20 11.32 -6.26
N SER A 81 -13.48 10.08 -6.59
CA SER A 81 -14.72 9.39 -6.21
C SER A 81 -14.80 9.11 -4.71
N ALA A 82 -13.64 8.89 -4.05
CA ALA A 82 -13.50 8.78 -2.60
C ALA A 82 -13.63 10.13 -1.87
N GLY A 83 -13.63 11.26 -2.61
CA GLY A 83 -13.90 12.59 -2.08
C GLY A 83 -12.71 13.56 -2.12
N MET A 84 -11.52 13.16 -2.61
CA MET A 84 -10.46 14.13 -2.88
C MET A 84 -10.92 15.14 -3.91
N THR A 85 -10.52 16.39 -3.76
CA THR A 85 -10.88 17.47 -4.69
C THR A 85 -9.97 17.50 -5.91
N ALA A 86 -10.45 18.08 -7.02
CA ALA A 86 -9.61 18.30 -8.18
C ALA A 86 -8.40 19.20 -7.87
N GLU A 87 -8.53 20.13 -6.91
CA GLU A 87 -7.41 20.94 -6.41
C GLU A 87 -6.33 20.07 -5.78
N GLU A 88 -6.67 19.17 -4.86
CA GLU A 88 -5.73 18.26 -4.18
C GLU A 88 -5.02 17.34 -5.18
N VAL A 89 -5.73 16.84 -6.19
CA VAL A 89 -5.14 16.04 -7.28
C VAL A 89 -4.13 16.86 -8.09
N ILE A 90 -4.45 18.13 -8.42
CA ILE A 90 -3.54 19.01 -9.14
C ILE A 90 -2.31 19.36 -8.27
N LEU A 91 -2.50 19.62 -6.97
CA LEU A 91 -1.38 19.91 -6.05
C LEU A 91 -0.33 18.79 -6.05
N ASN A 92 -0.75 17.52 -6.04
CA ASN A 92 0.16 16.38 -6.22
C ASN A 92 0.82 16.42 -7.62
N GLY A 93 0.01 16.58 -8.67
CA GLY A 93 0.50 16.57 -10.06
C GLY A 93 1.60 17.60 -10.33
N ILE A 94 1.50 18.79 -9.75
CA ILE A 94 2.45 19.90 -9.92
C ILE A 94 3.37 20.11 -8.71
N SER A 95 3.45 19.13 -7.81
CA SER A 95 4.39 19.04 -6.69
C SER A 95 4.38 20.25 -5.75
N LYS A 96 3.19 20.71 -5.34
CA LYS A 96 3.05 21.86 -4.44
C LYS A 96 3.27 21.50 -2.97
N ALA A 97 3.78 22.46 -2.19
CA ALA A 97 4.03 22.29 -0.75
C ALA A 97 2.77 21.90 0.05
N THR A 98 1.59 22.22 -0.45
CA THR A 98 0.30 21.93 0.16
C THR A 98 -0.36 20.65 -0.38
N ASP A 99 0.36 19.84 -1.17
CA ASP A 99 -0.08 18.50 -1.52
C ASP A 99 -0.37 17.67 -0.27
N PRO A 100 -1.61 17.17 -0.08
CA PRO A 100 -2.00 16.48 1.14
C PRO A 100 -1.24 15.17 1.39
N GLY A 101 -0.73 14.54 0.34
CA GLY A 101 -0.03 13.27 0.45
C GLY A 101 1.45 13.40 0.81
N SER A 102 2.15 14.33 0.18
CA SER A 102 3.61 14.34 0.21
C SER A 102 4.26 15.71 0.40
N GLY A 103 3.48 16.81 0.39
CA GLY A 103 4.04 18.16 0.40
C GLY A 103 4.96 18.43 -0.80
N GLY A 104 4.65 17.82 -1.95
CA GLY A 104 5.40 17.96 -3.20
C GLY A 104 6.61 17.03 -3.36
N ARG A 105 6.83 16.07 -2.43
CA ARG A 105 7.95 15.13 -2.48
C ARG A 105 7.72 13.91 -3.36
N HIS A 106 6.46 13.51 -3.51
CA HIS A 106 6.14 12.32 -4.29
C HIS A 106 5.94 12.63 -5.77
N MET A 107 6.14 11.60 -6.59
CA MET A 107 5.86 11.68 -8.02
C MET A 107 4.37 11.96 -8.27
N SER A 108 4.07 12.69 -9.34
CA SER A 108 2.70 12.91 -9.82
C SER A 108 1.97 11.58 -10.07
N ASN A 109 0.67 11.58 -9.99
CA ASN A 109 -0.20 10.39 -10.04
C ASN A 109 -0.10 9.45 -8.81
N HIS A 110 0.59 9.83 -7.75
CA HIS A 110 0.62 9.09 -6.49
C HIS A 110 -0.20 9.85 -5.44
N PHE A 111 -1.50 9.82 -5.64
CA PHE A 111 -2.45 10.57 -4.83
C PHE A 111 -2.63 9.95 -3.46
N ALA A 112 -2.54 10.78 -2.42
CA ALA A 112 -2.76 10.33 -1.05
C ALA A 112 -3.38 11.43 -0.19
N LYS A 113 -4.12 11.02 0.83
CA LYS A 113 -4.67 11.87 1.89
C LYS A 113 -4.71 11.04 3.17
N PRO A 114 -3.57 10.88 3.87
CA PRO A 114 -3.46 9.97 5.01
C PRO A 114 -4.48 10.24 6.12
N GLU A 115 -4.89 11.49 6.31
CA GLU A 115 -5.93 11.87 7.28
C GLU A 115 -7.31 11.24 6.96
N TRP A 116 -7.47 10.74 5.74
CA TRP A 116 -8.66 10.03 5.26
C TRP A 116 -8.43 8.54 5.04
N HIS A 117 -7.26 8.03 5.43
CA HIS A 117 -6.81 6.67 5.13
C HIS A 117 -6.74 6.37 3.63
N ILE A 118 -6.47 7.40 2.80
CA ILE A 118 -6.04 7.25 1.42
C ILE A 118 -4.51 7.29 1.47
N GLU A 119 -3.90 6.10 1.37
CA GLU A 119 -2.53 5.88 1.76
C GLU A 119 -1.51 6.29 0.70
N ASN A 120 -0.35 6.72 1.16
CA ASN A 120 0.78 7.01 0.30
C ASN A 120 1.45 5.69 -0.12
N ILE A 121 1.53 5.44 -1.41
CA ILE A 121 2.17 4.24 -1.97
C ILE A 121 3.35 4.61 -2.86
N SER A 122 4.21 3.65 -3.16
CA SER A 122 5.31 3.82 -4.13
C SER A 122 4.90 3.53 -5.57
N SER A 123 5.86 3.66 -6.48
CA SER A 123 5.68 3.32 -7.89
C SER A 123 5.88 1.82 -8.18
N ALA A 124 6.52 1.07 -7.29
CA ALA A 124 6.70 -0.37 -7.44
C ALA A 124 5.32 -1.05 -7.37
N THR A 125 4.92 -1.63 -8.49
CA THR A 125 3.54 -2.03 -8.71
C THR A 125 3.15 -3.25 -7.88
N GLY A 126 2.10 -3.13 -7.04
CA GLY A 126 1.58 -4.21 -6.20
C GLY A 126 2.22 -4.34 -4.81
N THR A 127 3.30 -3.62 -4.48
CA THR A 127 3.95 -3.64 -3.15
C THR A 127 2.96 -3.32 -2.03
N HIS A 128 2.05 -2.40 -2.28
CA HIS A 128 1.04 -1.93 -1.34
C HIS A 128 -0.06 -2.97 -1.02
N ASP A 129 -0.14 -4.08 -1.73
CA ASP A 129 -1.00 -5.22 -1.37
C ASP A 129 -0.60 -5.81 -0.01
N LEU A 130 0.71 -5.86 0.27
CA LEU A 130 1.26 -6.28 1.56
C LEU A 130 0.90 -5.30 2.67
N HIS A 131 0.96 -3.99 2.38
CA HIS A 131 0.56 -2.96 3.34
C HIS A 131 -0.93 -3.05 3.67
N ALA A 132 -1.78 -3.26 2.65
CA ALA A 132 -3.21 -3.48 2.84
C ALA A 132 -3.49 -4.71 3.72
N ALA A 133 -2.77 -5.81 3.52
CA ALA A 133 -2.87 -7.00 4.36
C ALA A 133 -2.45 -6.72 5.82
N GLY A 134 -1.39 -5.91 6.02
CA GLY A 134 -0.94 -5.50 7.35
C GLY A 134 -1.97 -4.64 8.10
N VAL A 135 -2.56 -3.65 7.42
CA VAL A 135 -3.67 -2.86 7.98
C VAL A 135 -4.85 -3.77 8.34
N ALA A 136 -5.22 -4.68 7.44
CA ALA A 136 -6.34 -5.59 7.67
C ALA A 136 -6.09 -6.53 8.86
N ARG A 137 -4.82 -6.94 9.11
CA ARG A 137 -4.43 -7.69 10.33
C ARG A 137 -4.70 -6.87 11.59
N ALA A 138 -4.31 -5.59 11.61
CA ALA A 138 -4.61 -4.69 12.71
C ALA A 138 -6.13 -4.55 12.90
N MET A 139 -6.90 -4.38 11.81
CA MET A 139 -8.36 -4.33 11.87
C MET A 139 -8.97 -5.57 12.54
N VAL A 140 -8.44 -6.76 12.23
CA VAL A 140 -8.92 -8.01 12.86
C VAL A 140 -8.60 -8.02 14.34
N TYR A 141 -7.36 -7.67 14.70
CA TYR A 141 -6.91 -7.66 16.10
C TYR A 141 -7.71 -6.70 16.98
N TYR A 142 -7.93 -5.47 16.50
CA TYR A 142 -8.66 -4.44 17.23
C TYR A 142 -10.19 -4.49 17.08
N GLY A 143 -10.72 -5.46 16.33
CA GLY A 143 -12.16 -5.58 16.09
C GLY A 143 -12.76 -4.46 15.23
N HIS A 144 -11.94 -3.79 14.43
CA HIS A 144 -12.36 -2.72 13.52
C HIS A 144 -13.22 -3.29 12.38
N LYS A 145 -14.29 -2.57 11.99
CA LYS A 145 -15.30 -3.10 11.05
C LYS A 145 -15.01 -2.84 9.58
N GLY A 146 -14.05 -1.99 9.26
CA GLY A 146 -13.69 -1.63 7.89
C GLY A 146 -13.01 -2.75 7.11
N VAL A 147 -12.61 -2.39 5.90
CA VAL A 147 -11.82 -3.20 4.97
C VAL A 147 -10.60 -2.41 4.48
N ALA A 148 -9.55 -3.12 4.07
CA ALA A 148 -8.47 -2.52 3.30
C ALA A 148 -8.73 -2.77 1.81
N ILE A 149 -8.72 -1.71 0.99
CA ILE A 149 -8.92 -1.78 -0.46
C ILE A 149 -7.60 -1.41 -1.12
N THR A 150 -7.09 -2.28 -1.97
CA THR A 150 -5.88 -2.05 -2.76
C THR A 150 -6.19 -2.26 -4.23
N SER A 151 -5.51 -1.52 -5.11
CA SER A 151 -5.72 -1.66 -6.54
C SER A 151 -4.43 -1.62 -7.34
N HIS A 152 -4.41 -2.33 -8.45
CA HIS A 152 -3.31 -2.37 -9.41
C HIS A 152 -3.77 -2.88 -10.78
N GLY A 153 -2.89 -2.85 -11.79
CA GLY A 153 -3.12 -3.46 -13.10
C GLY A 153 -2.92 -4.97 -13.07
N GLU A 154 -3.41 -5.66 -14.10
CA GLU A 154 -3.29 -7.12 -14.21
C GLU A 154 -1.84 -7.61 -14.26
N SER A 155 -0.93 -6.83 -14.84
CA SER A 155 0.47 -7.23 -14.95
C SER A 155 1.20 -7.23 -13.60
N ALA A 156 0.75 -6.43 -12.64
CA ALA A 156 1.27 -6.46 -11.26
C ALA A 156 1.07 -7.81 -10.57
N THR A 157 0.08 -8.60 -11.01
CA THR A 157 -0.14 -9.95 -10.45
C THR A 157 0.97 -10.94 -10.78
N SER A 158 1.95 -10.58 -11.62
CA SER A 158 3.14 -11.39 -11.87
C SER A 158 4.22 -11.22 -10.79
N GLU A 159 4.11 -10.20 -9.95
CA GLU A 159 5.04 -9.98 -8.85
C GLU A 159 4.88 -11.02 -7.74
N GLY A 160 6.00 -11.52 -7.20
CA GLY A 160 6.00 -12.55 -6.16
C GLY A 160 5.27 -12.09 -4.90
N PHE A 161 5.49 -10.86 -4.47
CA PHE A 161 4.87 -10.30 -3.26
C PHE A 161 3.34 -10.14 -3.36
N VAL A 162 2.77 -10.03 -4.58
CA VAL A 162 1.30 -10.08 -4.76
C VAL A 162 0.76 -11.48 -4.43
N TYR A 163 1.47 -12.55 -4.85
CA TYR A 163 1.12 -13.92 -4.43
C TYR A 163 1.24 -14.10 -2.93
N GLU A 164 2.28 -13.57 -2.31
CA GLU A 164 2.47 -13.61 -0.86
C GLU A 164 1.35 -12.87 -0.13
N ALA A 165 0.96 -11.67 -0.58
CA ALA A 165 -0.12 -10.89 -0.01
C ALA A 165 -1.47 -11.63 -0.06
N ILE A 166 -1.82 -12.21 -1.21
CA ILE A 166 -3.08 -12.93 -1.40
C ILE A 166 -3.08 -14.23 -0.60
N ASN A 167 -1.95 -14.98 -0.59
CA ASN A 167 -1.83 -16.20 0.21
C ASN A 167 -1.95 -15.91 1.71
N GLY A 168 -1.21 -14.91 2.21
CA GLY A 168 -1.23 -14.53 3.61
C GLY A 168 -2.59 -14.00 4.06
N ALA A 169 -3.21 -13.13 3.27
CA ALA A 169 -4.57 -12.63 3.55
C ALA A 169 -5.60 -13.77 3.59
N SER A 170 -5.46 -14.77 2.71
CA SER A 170 -6.33 -15.96 2.68
C SER A 170 -6.09 -16.87 3.88
N LEU A 171 -4.83 -17.07 4.28
CA LEU A 171 -4.44 -17.88 5.43
C LEU A 171 -4.97 -17.28 6.75
N GLU A 172 -4.74 -15.99 6.94
CA GLU A 172 -5.09 -15.27 8.17
C GLU A 172 -6.54 -14.77 8.18
N ARG A 173 -7.26 -14.89 7.07
CA ARG A 173 -8.65 -14.43 6.90
C ARG A 173 -8.76 -12.93 7.16
N LEU A 174 -8.06 -12.15 6.33
CA LEU A 174 -7.99 -10.70 6.43
C LEU A 174 -9.01 -10.03 5.49
N PRO A 175 -9.72 -8.99 5.92
CA PRO A 175 -10.71 -8.28 5.10
C PRO A 175 -10.04 -7.33 4.10
N VAL A 176 -9.35 -7.88 3.11
CA VAL A 176 -8.71 -7.15 2.02
C VAL A 176 -9.51 -7.32 0.73
N ILE A 177 -9.67 -6.24 -0.01
CA ILE A 177 -10.23 -6.25 -1.36
C ILE A 177 -9.12 -5.89 -2.35
N PHE A 178 -8.64 -6.87 -3.10
CA PHE A 178 -7.67 -6.71 -4.19
C PHE A 178 -8.41 -6.38 -5.48
N VAL A 179 -8.28 -5.16 -5.99
CA VAL A 179 -8.94 -4.72 -7.22
C VAL A 179 -7.94 -4.78 -8.38
N ILE A 180 -8.14 -5.73 -9.28
CA ILE A 180 -7.31 -5.91 -10.47
C ILE A 180 -7.99 -5.21 -11.64
N GLN A 181 -7.42 -4.11 -12.12
CA GLN A 181 -7.92 -3.34 -13.27
C GLN A 181 -7.28 -3.89 -14.56
N ASP A 182 -7.90 -4.94 -15.10
CA ASP A 182 -7.40 -5.69 -16.26
C ASP A 182 -7.71 -4.95 -17.58
N ASN A 183 -6.72 -4.24 -18.11
CA ASN A 183 -6.79 -3.54 -19.39
C ASN A 183 -6.07 -4.27 -20.53
N GLY A 184 -5.48 -5.43 -20.26
CA GLY A 184 -4.86 -6.32 -21.24
C GLY A 184 -3.38 -6.04 -21.55
N TYR A 185 -2.77 -5.02 -20.94
CA TYR A 185 -1.39 -4.62 -21.24
C TYR A 185 -0.59 -4.17 -20.00
N GLY A 186 0.61 -4.72 -19.84
CA GLY A 186 1.67 -4.15 -19.01
C GLY A 186 2.60 -3.31 -19.88
N ILE A 187 2.43 -1.98 -19.87
CA ILE A 187 3.08 -1.04 -20.78
C ILE A 187 2.73 -1.40 -22.25
N SER A 188 3.66 -2.03 -22.98
CA SER A 188 3.48 -2.53 -24.35
C SER A 188 3.31 -4.04 -24.44
N VAL A 189 3.48 -4.76 -23.32
CA VAL A 189 3.44 -6.23 -23.28
C VAL A 189 2.01 -6.70 -23.09
N PRO A 190 1.46 -7.51 -24.01
CA PRO A 190 0.10 -8.03 -23.87
C PRO A 190 0.01 -9.02 -22.69
N LYS A 191 -1.16 -9.07 -22.07
CA LYS A 191 -1.44 -9.95 -20.93
C LYS A 191 -1.10 -11.42 -21.19
N SER A 192 -1.23 -11.89 -22.43
CA SER A 192 -0.90 -13.27 -22.82
C SER A 192 0.57 -13.63 -22.62
N GLU A 193 1.45 -12.64 -22.50
CA GLU A 193 2.87 -12.83 -22.19
C GLU A 193 3.18 -12.65 -20.69
N GLN A 194 2.20 -12.21 -19.90
CA GLN A 194 2.34 -11.97 -18.46
C GLN A 194 1.81 -13.12 -17.60
N THR A 195 0.82 -13.86 -18.08
CA THR A 195 0.15 -14.88 -17.27
C THR A 195 -0.31 -16.05 -18.11
N ALA A 196 -0.27 -17.26 -17.51
CA ALA A 196 -0.72 -18.49 -18.16
C ALA A 196 -2.26 -18.53 -18.31
N ASN A 197 -3.01 -17.93 -17.39
CA ASN A 197 -4.46 -17.93 -17.41
C ASN A 197 -5.01 -16.68 -18.11
N ARG A 198 -6.05 -16.85 -18.92
CA ARG A 198 -6.71 -15.74 -19.63
C ARG A 198 -7.28 -14.69 -18.67
N LYS A 199 -7.78 -15.12 -17.50
CA LYS A 199 -8.17 -14.25 -16.40
C LYS A 199 -7.15 -14.39 -15.28
N VAL A 200 -6.47 -13.32 -14.94
CA VAL A 200 -5.35 -13.37 -13.98
C VAL A 200 -5.78 -13.85 -12.60
N ALA A 201 -7.02 -13.56 -12.17
CA ALA A 201 -7.55 -14.03 -10.90
C ALA A 201 -7.71 -15.56 -10.82
N GLU A 202 -7.75 -16.27 -11.97
CA GLU A 202 -7.79 -17.73 -11.99
C GLU A 202 -6.50 -18.35 -11.43
N ASN A 203 -5.38 -17.63 -11.45
CA ASN A 203 -4.13 -18.07 -10.82
C ASN A 203 -4.29 -18.32 -9.31
N PHE A 204 -5.25 -17.66 -8.67
CA PHE A 204 -5.49 -17.70 -7.23
C PHE A 204 -6.71 -18.56 -6.83
N SER A 205 -7.38 -19.19 -7.79
CA SER A 205 -8.65 -19.92 -7.56
C SER A 205 -8.55 -21.11 -6.61
N GLY A 206 -7.33 -21.62 -6.38
CA GLY A 206 -7.06 -22.71 -5.44
C GLY A 206 -6.93 -22.28 -3.97
N PHE A 207 -6.86 -21.00 -3.67
CA PHE A 207 -6.70 -20.53 -2.29
C PHE A 207 -8.00 -20.65 -1.51
N LYS A 208 -7.92 -21.22 -0.31
CA LYS A 208 -9.05 -21.28 0.63
C LYS A 208 -9.36 -19.88 1.17
N ASN A 209 -10.59 -19.67 1.59
CA ASN A 209 -11.07 -18.39 2.16
C ASN A 209 -11.02 -17.19 1.21
N LEU A 210 -10.69 -17.39 -0.05
CA LEU A 210 -10.63 -16.33 -1.06
C LEU A 210 -11.89 -16.34 -1.92
N LYS A 211 -12.52 -15.19 -2.09
CA LYS A 211 -13.60 -14.99 -3.06
C LYS A 211 -13.07 -14.25 -4.28
N ILE A 212 -13.49 -14.71 -5.47
CA ILE A 212 -13.16 -14.04 -6.74
C ILE A 212 -14.46 -13.53 -7.36
N ILE A 213 -14.49 -12.25 -7.73
CA ILE A 213 -15.60 -11.59 -8.42
C ILE A 213 -15.05 -11.03 -9.73
N TYR A 214 -15.75 -11.29 -10.83
CA TYR A 214 -15.47 -10.73 -12.14
C TYR A 214 -16.50 -9.67 -12.50
N CYS A 215 -16.08 -8.53 -13.02
CA CYS A 215 -16.99 -7.51 -13.51
C CYS A 215 -16.49 -6.84 -14.79
N ASN A 216 -17.42 -6.18 -15.47
CA ASN A 216 -17.10 -5.29 -16.57
C ASN A 216 -16.73 -3.90 -16.02
N GLY A 217 -15.44 -3.65 -15.83
CA GLY A 217 -14.91 -2.38 -15.30
C GLY A 217 -15.25 -1.13 -16.14
N LYS A 218 -15.79 -1.32 -17.35
CA LYS A 218 -16.31 -0.25 -18.22
C LYS A 218 -17.79 0.06 -17.95
N ASP A 219 -18.48 -0.75 -17.16
CA ASP A 219 -19.90 -0.58 -16.82
C ASP A 219 -20.02 -0.12 -15.37
N VAL A 220 -20.57 1.05 -15.16
CA VAL A 220 -20.73 1.68 -13.84
C VAL A 220 -21.55 0.79 -12.90
N PHE A 221 -22.66 0.22 -13.37
CA PHE A 221 -23.57 -0.57 -12.54
C PHE A 221 -22.98 -1.94 -12.20
N ASP A 222 -22.32 -2.59 -13.15
CA ASP A 222 -21.67 -3.87 -12.92
C ASP A 222 -20.52 -3.71 -11.91
N SER A 223 -19.71 -2.67 -12.07
CA SER A 223 -18.63 -2.32 -11.14
C SER A 223 -19.15 -1.99 -9.74
N MET A 224 -20.21 -1.17 -9.62
CA MET A 224 -20.83 -0.82 -8.34
C MET A 224 -21.39 -2.03 -7.61
N ASN A 225 -22.05 -2.95 -8.33
CA ASN A 225 -22.57 -4.18 -7.74
C ASN A 225 -21.42 -5.10 -7.28
N ALA A 226 -20.37 -5.26 -8.09
CA ALA A 226 -19.20 -6.08 -7.76
C ALA A 226 -18.47 -5.56 -6.51
N MET A 227 -18.18 -4.26 -6.45
CA MET A 227 -17.49 -3.66 -5.30
C MET A 227 -18.35 -3.70 -4.03
N THR A 228 -19.66 -3.47 -4.15
CA THR A 228 -20.59 -3.59 -3.01
C THR A 228 -20.61 -5.03 -2.48
N GLU A 229 -20.70 -6.03 -3.36
CA GLU A 229 -20.63 -7.43 -2.99
C GLU A 229 -19.30 -7.79 -2.32
N ALA A 230 -18.20 -7.28 -2.86
CA ALA A 230 -16.88 -7.53 -2.31
C ALA A 230 -16.76 -6.98 -0.87
N ARG A 231 -17.19 -5.72 -0.64
CA ARG A 231 -17.14 -5.10 0.68
C ARG A 231 -18.05 -5.81 1.69
N GLU A 232 -19.28 -6.11 1.32
CA GLU A 232 -20.24 -6.85 2.18
C GLU A 232 -19.69 -8.24 2.55
N TYR A 233 -19.07 -8.94 1.60
CA TYR A 233 -18.46 -10.24 1.86
C TYR A 233 -17.26 -10.12 2.79
N ALA A 234 -16.32 -9.21 2.51
CA ALA A 234 -15.11 -9.03 3.31
C ALA A 234 -15.45 -8.64 4.76
N ILE A 235 -16.41 -7.76 4.98
CA ILE A 235 -16.89 -7.37 6.32
C ILE A 235 -17.54 -8.56 7.05
N SER A 236 -18.45 -9.26 6.39
CA SER A 236 -19.26 -10.31 7.04
C SER A 236 -18.46 -11.58 7.33
N THR A 237 -17.47 -11.92 6.52
CA THR A 237 -16.70 -13.16 6.65
C THR A 237 -15.29 -12.98 7.16
N ARG A 238 -14.79 -11.74 7.15
CA ARG A 238 -13.38 -11.38 7.40
C ARG A 238 -12.41 -12.09 6.44
N ASN A 239 -12.85 -12.44 5.25
CA ASN A 239 -12.06 -13.11 4.22
C ASN A 239 -11.71 -12.14 3.09
N PRO A 240 -10.55 -12.32 2.42
CA PRO A 240 -10.17 -11.51 1.28
C PRO A 240 -11.04 -11.76 0.04
N VAL A 241 -11.06 -10.74 -0.82
CA VAL A 241 -11.77 -10.79 -2.11
C VAL A 241 -10.84 -10.27 -3.21
N ILE A 242 -10.81 -10.95 -4.34
CA ILE A 242 -10.28 -10.40 -5.59
C ILE A 242 -11.46 -9.91 -6.44
N VAL A 243 -11.41 -8.66 -6.87
CA VAL A 243 -12.31 -8.11 -7.91
C VAL A 243 -11.50 -7.89 -9.17
N GLN A 244 -11.64 -8.77 -10.17
CA GLN A 244 -11.05 -8.56 -11.49
C GLN A 244 -12.02 -7.82 -12.38
N ALA A 245 -11.70 -6.57 -12.72
CA ALA A 245 -12.48 -5.69 -13.56
C ALA A 245 -11.90 -5.63 -14.98
N ASN A 246 -12.69 -6.06 -15.97
CA ASN A 246 -12.29 -5.96 -17.37
C ASN A 246 -12.42 -4.51 -17.84
N CYS A 247 -11.28 -3.83 -18.02
CA CYS A 247 -11.13 -2.46 -18.46
C CYS A 247 -10.64 -2.37 -19.92
N VAL A 248 -10.48 -1.16 -20.41
CA VAL A 248 -9.70 -0.83 -21.61
C VAL A 248 -8.76 0.31 -21.28
N ARG A 249 -7.63 0.38 -21.96
CA ARG A 249 -6.75 1.53 -21.88
C ARG A 249 -6.91 2.35 -23.17
N ILE A 250 -7.62 3.49 -23.09
CA ILE A 250 -7.93 4.32 -24.27
C ILE A 250 -6.67 5.03 -24.76
N GLY A 251 -5.87 5.57 -23.86
CA GLY A 251 -4.61 6.25 -24.16
C GLY A 251 -3.38 5.34 -24.14
N SER A 252 -2.21 5.95 -24.26
CA SER A 252 -0.92 5.30 -24.00
C SER A 252 -0.78 4.87 -22.55
N HIS A 253 0.24 4.06 -22.23
CA HIS A 253 0.51 3.66 -20.84
C HIS A 253 0.79 4.86 -19.95
N SER A 254 1.64 5.76 -20.43
CA SER A 254 2.01 7.02 -19.79
C SER A 254 2.41 8.06 -20.82
N ASN A 255 2.78 9.25 -20.38
CA ASN A 255 3.28 10.33 -21.23
C ASN A 255 4.59 10.00 -21.97
N SER A 256 5.32 8.97 -21.55
CA SER A 256 6.55 8.48 -22.23
C SER A 256 6.29 7.34 -23.21
N ASP A 257 5.04 6.88 -23.34
CA ASP A 257 4.64 5.77 -24.18
C ASP A 257 3.90 6.21 -25.45
N LYS A 258 4.00 5.42 -26.50
CA LYS A 258 3.27 5.62 -27.76
C LYS A 258 2.58 4.32 -28.20
N HIS A 259 1.35 4.11 -27.76
CA HIS A 259 0.60 2.87 -27.94
C HIS A 259 0.32 2.50 -29.40
N THR A 260 0.38 3.46 -30.33
CA THR A 260 0.22 3.21 -31.77
C THR A 260 1.39 2.44 -32.39
N LEU A 261 2.48 2.20 -31.65
CA LEU A 261 3.61 1.38 -32.09
C LEU A 261 3.38 -0.13 -31.90
N TYR A 262 2.45 -0.51 -31.03
CA TYR A 262 2.23 -1.92 -30.67
C TYR A 262 0.76 -2.36 -30.67
N ARG A 263 -0.18 -1.44 -30.94
CA ARG A 263 -1.61 -1.74 -31.05
C ARG A 263 -2.08 -1.46 -32.47
N ASP A 264 -2.82 -2.38 -33.06
CA ASP A 264 -3.36 -2.20 -34.41
C ASP A 264 -4.57 -1.23 -34.44
N GLU A 265 -4.93 -0.82 -35.67
CA GLU A 265 -6.01 0.16 -35.87
C GLU A 265 -7.37 -0.36 -35.38
N ASN A 266 -7.67 -1.66 -35.55
CA ASN A 266 -8.95 -2.24 -35.13
C ASN A 266 -9.07 -2.25 -33.62
N GLU A 267 -7.98 -2.54 -32.91
CA GLU A 267 -7.94 -2.47 -31.46
C GLU A 267 -8.12 -1.03 -30.98
N LEU A 268 -7.44 -0.07 -31.61
CA LEU A 268 -7.58 1.35 -31.27
C LEU A 268 -9.00 1.89 -31.51
N GLU A 269 -9.67 1.43 -32.56
CA GLU A 269 -11.08 1.76 -32.80
C GLU A 269 -11.99 1.13 -31.74
N TYR A 270 -11.78 -0.17 -31.45
CA TYR A 270 -12.55 -0.86 -30.41
C TYR A 270 -12.47 -0.16 -29.06
N VAL A 271 -11.28 0.28 -28.62
CA VAL A 271 -11.16 0.92 -27.29
C VAL A 271 -11.82 2.27 -27.21
N LYS A 272 -11.87 3.03 -28.33
CA LYS A 272 -12.63 4.29 -28.41
C LYS A 272 -14.14 4.03 -28.26
N ASP A 273 -14.66 3.03 -28.97
CA ASP A 273 -16.06 2.64 -28.89
C ASP A 273 -16.43 2.09 -27.51
N ALA A 274 -15.44 1.49 -26.83
CA ALA A 274 -15.61 0.92 -25.50
C ALA A 274 -15.62 1.97 -24.38
N ASP A 275 -15.42 3.27 -24.67
CA ASP A 275 -15.33 4.36 -23.68
C ASP A 275 -16.47 4.33 -22.66
N PRO A 276 -16.14 4.15 -21.36
CA PRO A 276 -17.14 4.03 -20.30
C PRO A 276 -17.96 5.29 -20.08
N LEU A 277 -17.34 6.47 -20.14
CA LEU A 277 -18.03 7.76 -19.97
C LEU A 277 -19.07 7.98 -21.08
N MET A 278 -18.68 7.73 -22.32
CA MET A 278 -19.60 7.86 -23.45
C MET A 278 -20.70 6.81 -23.43
N LYS A 279 -20.43 5.61 -22.96
CA LYS A 279 -21.44 4.56 -22.75
C LYS A 279 -22.44 4.97 -21.67
N PHE A 280 -21.96 5.46 -20.54
CA PHE A 280 -22.82 5.89 -19.45
C PHE A 280 -23.72 7.07 -19.88
N ARG A 281 -23.16 8.07 -20.56
CA ARG A 281 -23.92 9.18 -21.15
C ARG A 281 -25.05 8.68 -22.07
N ARG A 282 -24.74 7.78 -23.01
CA ARG A 282 -25.74 7.19 -23.91
C ARG A 282 -26.83 6.42 -23.14
N MET A 283 -26.48 5.71 -22.07
CA MET A 283 -27.45 5.01 -21.22
C MET A 283 -28.39 5.99 -20.52
N LEU A 284 -27.85 7.07 -19.93
CA LEU A 284 -28.65 8.11 -19.25
C LEU A 284 -29.73 8.69 -20.17
N LEU A 285 -29.36 9.01 -21.40
CA LEU A 285 -30.30 9.50 -22.43
C LEU A 285 -31.29 8.41 -22.87
N ARG A 286 -30.81 7.23 -23.24
CA ARG A 286 -31.64 6.12 -23.75
C ARG A 286 -32.73 5.72 -22.77
N TYR A 287 -32.41 5.68 -21.48
CA TYR A 287 -33.36 5.32 -20.43
C TYR A 287 -34.11 6.55 -19.87
N LYS A 288 -33.92 7.73 -20.47
CA LYS A 288 -34.57 8.99 -20.08
C LYS A 288 -34.37 9.31 -18.59
N ARG A 289 -33.16 9.03 -18.08
CA ARG A 289 -32.79 9.35 -16.70
C ARG A 289 -32.36 10.79 -16.56
N LEU A 290 -31.67 11.32 -17.56
CA LEU A 290 -31.29 12.73 -17.71
C LEU A 290 -31.59 13.19 -19.14
N THR A 291 -31.81 14.50 -19.31
CA THR A 291 -31.95 15.13 -20.62
C THR A 291 -30.57 15.55 -21.16
N GLU A 292 -30.53 15.93 -22.43
CA GLU A 292 -29.32 16.47 -23.06
C GLU A 292 -28.85 17.75 -22.38
N GLU A 293 -29.79 18.62 -22.02
CA GLU A 293 -29.55 19.90 -21.34
C GLU A 293 -28.97 19.68 -19.94
N GLU A 294 -29.48 18.68 -19.16
CA GLU A 294 -28.95 18.35 -17.84
C GLU A 294 -27.51 17.81 -17.95
N LEU A 295 -27.22 16.97 -18.93
CA LEU A 295 -25.87 16.46 -19.16
C LEU A 295 -24.90 17.56 -19.53
N GLN A 296 -25.26 18.46 -20.45
CA GLN A 296 -24.47 19.63 -20.85
C GLN A 296 -24.22 20.59 -19.68
N GLN A 297 -25.20 20.75 -18.79
CA GLN A 297 -25.02 21.55 -17.59
C GLN A 297 -23.98 20.93 -16.64
N ILE A 298 -24.06 19.60 -16.41
CA ILE A 298 -23.09 18.88 -15.58
C ILE A 298 -21.67 18.97 -16.17
N GLU A 299 -21.53 18.81 -17.48
CA GLU A 299 -20.24 18.95 -18.19
C GLU A 299 -19.68 20.38 -18.05
N THR A 300 -20.55 21.39 -18.12
CA THR A 300 -20.17 22.80 -17.93
C THR A 300 -19.70 23.06 -16.49
N ASP A 301 -20.39 22.51 -15.52
CA ASP A 301 -20.08 22.72 -14.11
C ASP A 301 -18.78 22.01 -13.72
N ALA A 302 -18.53 20.80 -14.23
CA ALA A 302 -17.25 20.10 -14.07
C ALA A 302 -16.06 20.91 -14.66
N LYS A 303 -16.23 21.54 -15.83
CA LYS A 303 -15.20 22.42 -16.42
C LYS A 303 -14.96 23.68 -15.58
N LYS A 304 -16.00 24.27 -15.00
CA LYS A 304 -15.87 25.44 -14.10
C LYS A 304 -15.14 25.03 -12.81
N GLU A 305 -15.49 23.88 -12.23
CA GLU A 305 -14.84 23.33 -11.05
C GLU A 305 -13.35 23.10 -11.30
N LEU A 306 -13.00 22.40 -12.39
CA LEU A 306 -11.61 22.19 -12.79
C LEU A 306 -10.85 23.51 -12.97
N SER A 307 -11.49 24.52 -13.59
CA SER A 307 -10.87 25.83 -13.80
C SER A 307 -10.62 26.57 -12.48
N ALA A 308 -11.51 26.43 -11.51
CA ALA A 308 -11.35 27.01 -10.18
C ALA A 308 -10.24 26.29 -9.40
N ALA A 309 -10.25 24.95 -9.41
CA ALA A 309 -9.22 24.10 -8.80
C ALA A 309 -7.81 24.41 -9.36
N ASN A 310 -7.73 24.52 -10.70
CA ASN A 310 -6.48 24.87 -11.37
C ASN A 310 -5.92 26.24 -10.92
N ARG A 311 -6.75 27.28 -10.83
CA ARG A 311 -6.29 28.60 -10.37
C ARG A 311 -5.76 28.55 -8.95
N LYS A 312 -6.43 27.83 -8.05
CA LYS A 312 -6.02 27.68 -6.65
C LYS A 312 -4.70 26.90 -6.54
N ALA A 313 -4.62 25.76 -7.22
CA ALA A 313 -3.42 24.93 -7.18
C ALA A 313 -2.18 25.64 -7.76
N LEU A 314 -2.35 26.41 -8.86
CA LEU A 314 -1.25 27.21 -9.43
C LEU A 314 -0.80 28.34 -8.50
N ALA A 315 -1.70 28.89 -7.69
CA ALA A 315 -1.39 29.93 -6.70
C ALA A 315 -0.79 29.36 -5.40
N ALA A 316 -0.83 28.06 -5.19
CA ALA A 316 -0.26 27.41 -4.00
C ALA A 316 1.27 27.52 -3.98
N PRO A 317 1.90 27.59 -2.79
CA PRO A 317 3.33 27.73 -2.66
C PRO A 317 4.08 26.49 -3.17
N ASP A 318 5.25 26.72 -3.74
CA ASP A 318 6.20 25.67 -4.05
C ASP A 318 6.94 25.22 -2.78
N PRO A 319 7.42 23.96 -2.71
CA PRO A 319 8.25 23.50 -1.60
C PRO A 319 9.54 24.33 -1.47
N ASP A 320 9.97 24.64 -0.24
CA ASP A 320 11.30 25.20 -0.03
C ASP A 320 12.36 24.16 -0.44
N PRO A 321 13.28 24.48 -1.37
CA PRO A 321 14.34 23.56 -1.77
C PRO A 321 15.18 23.03 -0.61
N LYS A 322 15.32 23.79 0.48
CA LYS A 322 16.05 23.36 1.67
C LYS A 322 15.36 22.23 2.43
N SER A 323 14.03 22.11 2.29
CA SER A 323 13.25 21.06 2.95
C SER A 323 13.50 19.65 2.41
N ILE A 324 14.31 19.50 1.37
CA ILE A 324 14.69 18.18 0.83
C ILE A 324 15.39 17.29 1.87
N TYR A 325 16.02 17.87 2.86
CA TYR A 325 16.70 17.15 3.94
C TYR A 325 15.79 16.87 5.14
N ASP A 326 14.58 17.43 5.18
CA ASP A 326 13.63 17.20 6.25
C ASP A 326 13.02 15.80 6.11
N PHE A 327 12.71 15.19 7.24
CA PHE A 327 12.03 13.90 7.31
C PHE A 327 12.77 12.71 6.68
N VAL A 328 14.07 12.80 6.46
CA VAL A 328 14.87 11.64 6.01
C VAL A 328 14.81 10.53 7.06
N MET A 329 14.90 10.89 8.33
CA MET A 329 14.84 9.97 9.45
C MET A 329 14.10 10.63 10.64
N PRO A 330 13.16 9.94 11.29
CA PRO A 330 12.56 10.41 12.52
C PRO A 330 13.60 10.53 13.63
N GLU A 331 13.37 11.45 14.58
CA GLU A 331 14.23 11.56 15.76
C GLU A 331 14.22 10.24 16.56
N PRO A 332 15.38 9.76 17.02
CA PRO A 332 15.43 8.56 17.83
C PRO A 332 14.83 8.83 19.21
N TYR A 333 14.30 7.78 19.83
CA TYR A 333 13.96 7.80 21.23
C TYR A 333 15.19 8.25 22.05
N GLN A 334 15.01 9.27 22.89
CA GLN A 334 16.06 9.73 23.79
C GLN A 334 15.85 9.03 25.15
N PRO A 335 16.69 8.02 25.50
CA PRO A 335 16.63 7.48 26.85
C PRO A 335 16.88 8.62 27.86
N GLN A 336 16.24 8.58 29.01
CA GLN A 336 16.52 9.54 30.08
C GLN A 336 18.03 9.62 30.28
N LYS A 337 18.58 10.83 30.21
CA LYS A 337 20.02 11.10 30.23
C LYS A 337 20.73 10.26 31.28
N TYR A 338 21.48 9.28 30.85
CA TYR A 338 22.57 8.78 31.66
C TYR A 338 23.60 9.90 31.73
N LYS A 339 23.89 10.33 32.94
CA LYS A 339 24.99 11.27 33.18
C LYS A 339 26.28 10.57 32.76
N ASP A 340 26.93 11.17 31.77
CA ASP A 340 28.29 10.86 31.34
C ASP A 340 28.59 9.38 31.00
N GLY A 341 28.53 9.07 29.77
CA GLY A 341 28.95 8.01 28.88
C GLY A 341 29.80 6.81 29.31
N THR A 342 29.93 6.49 30.56
CA THR A 342 30.65 5.30 31.01
C THR A 342 29.81 4.56 32.05
N HIS A 343 28.84 3.78 31.59
CA HIS A 343 28.30 2.71 32.42
C HIS A 343 29.12 1.45 32.19
N GLU A 344 29.82 1.01 33.22
CA GLU A 344 30.24 -0.38 33.29
C GLU A 344 29.00 -1.24 33.47
N ALA A 345 28.90 -2.33 32.71
CA ALA A 345 27.80 -3.28 32.85
C ALA A 345 27.80 -3.84 34.28
N GLU A 346 26.66 -3.66 34.96
CA GLU A 346 26.45 -4.18 36.32
C GLU A 346 25.63 -5.48 36.24
N GLY A 347 26.00 -6.48 37.05
CA GLY A 347 25.23 -7.71 37.18
C GLY A 347 25.99 -8.96 36.72
N GLU A 348 25.24 -10.06 36.66
CA GLU A 348 25.79 -11.35 36.26
C GLU A 348 25.96 -11.42 34.74
N LYS A 349 27.03 -12.10 34.31
CA LYS A 349 27.26 -12.36 32.87
C LYS A 349 26.15 -13.23 32.31
N THR A 350 25.59 -12.84 31.18
CA THR A 350 24.57 -13.59 30.47
C THR A 350 24.89 -13.69 28.98
N PHE A 351 24.24 -14.62 28.29
CA PHE A 351 24.32 -14.70 26.84
C PHE A 351 23.54 -13.60 26.18
N LEU A 352 23.98 -13.12 25.02
CA LEU A 352 23.34 -12.10 24.22
C LEU A 352 21.88 -12.47 23.89
N VAL A 353 21.61 -13.74 23.55
CA VAL A 353 20.27 -14.26 23.27
C VAL A 353 19.32 -14.12 24.46
N ASN A 354 19.80 -14.35 25.68
CA ASN A 354 18.99 -14.18 26.89
C ASN A 354 18.63 -12.70 27.11
N ALA A 355 19.60 -11.80 26.93
CA ALA A 355 19.38 -10.36 27.03
C ALA A 355 18.34 -9.88 26.03
N ILE A 356 18.37 -10.36 24.78
CA ILE A 356 17.37 -10.06 23.76
C ILE A 356 16.00 -10.59 24.19
N ASN A 357 15.90 -11.88 24.60
CA ASN A 357 14.62 -12.48 25.01
C ASN A 357 13.96 -11.72 26.17
N GLU A 358 14.73 -11.43 27.24
CA GLU A 358 14.22 -10.73 28.41
C GLU A 358 13.84 -9.27 28.06
N THR A 359 14.59 -8.62 27.17
CA THR A 359 14.25 -7.27 26.70
C THR A 359 12.96 -7.28 25.88
N LEU A 360 12.80 -8.23 24.95
CA LEU A 360 11.54 -8.39 24.21
C LEU A 360 10.35 -8.57 25.15
N LYS A 361 10.46 -9.46 26.13
CA LYS A 361 9.41 -9.68 27.14
C LYS A 361 9.10 -8.42 27.93
N ALA A 362 10.13 -7.69 28.37
CA ALA A 362 9.96 -6.44 29.11
C ALA A 362 9.23 -5.37 28.26
N GLU A 363 9.61 -5.20 27.00
CA GLU A 363 8.97 -4.24 26.11
C GLU A 363 7.53 -4.65 25.73
N PHE A 364 7.24 -5.95 25.61
CA PHE A 364 5.88 -6.46 25.41
C PHE A 364 4.96 -6.24 26.61
N ARG A 365 5.52 -6.26 27.84
CA ARG A 365 4.79 -5.87 29.06
C ARG A 365 4.61 -4.37 29.14
N TYR A 366 5.60 -3.59 28.69
CA TYR A 366 5.56 -2.13 28.71
C TYR A 366 4.56 -1.56 27.69
N ASN A 367 4.55 -2.08 26.46
CA ASN A 367 3.61 -1.68 25.42
C ASN A 367 2.73 -2.87 24.99
N PRO A 368 1.43 -2.89 25.38
CA PRO A 368 0.51 -3.96 24.99
C PRO A 368 0.22 -4.01 23.48
N ASP A 369 0.50 -2.93 22.75
CA ASP A 369 0.35 -2.84 21.30
C ASP A 369 1.65 -3.22 20.53
N THR A 370 2.52 -4.02 21.16
CA THR A 370 3.71 -4.60 20.54
C THR A 370 3.42 -6.01 19.99
N PHE A 371 3.87 -6.28 18.78
CA PHE A 371 3.68 -7.55 18.07
C PHE A 371 5.02 -8.08 17.58
N ILE A 372 5.14 -9.41 17.47
CA ILE A 372 6.28 -10.06 16.84
C ILE A 372 5.84 -11.20 15.94
N TRP A 373 6.37 -11.24 14.74
CA TRP A 373 6.23 -12.38 13.84
C TRP A 373 7.43 -12.53 12.93
N GLY A 374 7.49 -13.66 12.25
CA GLY A 374 8.56 -14.00 11.33
C GLY A 374 8.62 -15.50 11.09
N GLN A 375 9.78 -15.96 10.68
CA GLN A 375 10.02 -17.37 10.42
C GLN A 375 10.36 -18.09 11.73
N ASP A 376 9.66 -19.18 12.04
CA ASP A 376 9.88 -20.03 13.23
C ASP A 376 9.88 -19.26 14.58
N VAL A 377 9.01 -18.27 14.72
CA VAL A 377 8.95 -17.38 15.90
C VAL A 377 8.14 -17.98 17.05
N ALA A 378 7.04 -18.65 16.75
CA ALA A 378 5.99 -18.95 17.71
C ALA A 378 5.93 -20.43 18.12
N ASN A 379 7.03 -21.12 18.16
CA ASN A 379 7.07 -22.47 18.70
C ASN A 379 6.99 -22.41 20.24
N ARG A 380 5.98 -23.09 20.82
CA ARG A 380 5.70 -23.04 22.26
C ARG A 380 6.86 -23.50 23.13
N GLU A 381 7.61 -24.50 22.67
CA GLU A 381 8.68 -25.12 23.47
C GLU A 381 10.05 -24.54 23.12
N LYS A 382 10.28 -24.19 21.86
CA LYS A 382 11.57 -23.84 21.31
C LYS A 382 11.84 -22.34 21.24
N GLY A 383 10.90 -21.54 20.72
CA GLY A 383 11.10 -20.09 20.57
C GLY A 383 12.07 -19.70 19.46
N GLY A 384 11.92 -20.29 18.27
CA GLY A 384 12.79 -20.07 17.11
C GLY A 384 14.09 -20.84 17.12
N VAL A 385 14.85 -20.76 16.03
CA VAL A 385 16.12 -21.50 15.84
C VAL A 385 17.12 -21.18 16.95
N PHE A 386 17.22 -19.92 17.36
CA PHE A 386 18.15 -19.43 18.37
C PHE A 386 17.52 -19.17 19.75
N ASN A 387 16.30 -19.64 19.99
CA ASN A 387 15.56 -19.44 21.25
C ASN A 387 15.24 -17.98 21.63
N VAL A 388 15.38 -17.04 20.74
CA VAL A 388 15.18 -15.60 21.03
C VAL A 388 13.77 -15.30 21.52
N THR A 389 12.75 -15.96 20.98
CA THR A 389 11.34 -15.77 21.32
C THR A 389 10.79 -16.81 22.30
N LYS A 390 11.68 -17.58 22.95
CA LYS A 390 11.29 -18.64 23.88
C LYS A 390 10.37 -18.13 24.99
N GLY A 391 9.21 -18.77 25.13
CA GLY A 391 8.21 -18.46 26.15
C GLY A 391 7.33 -17.26 25.83
N MET A 392 7.60 -16.51 24.76
CA MET A 392 6.83 -15.31 24.45
C MET A 392 5.38 -15.60 24.04
N GLN A 393 5.15 -16.63 23.21
CA GLN A 393 3.77 -16.97 22.83
C GLN A 393 2.93 -17.45 24.01
N GLN A 394 3.53 -18.19 24.97
CA GLN A 394 2.84 -18.62 26.18
C GLN A 394 2.44 -17.43 27.07
N GLU A 395 3.29 -16.40 27.14
CA GLU A 395 3.05 -15.24 27.99
C GLU A 395 2.11 -14.21 27.34
N PHE A 396 2.27 -13.94 26.03
CA PHE A 396 1.59 -12.83 25.35
C PHE A 396 0.49 -13.27 24.39
N GLY A 397 0.36 -14.56 24.14
CA GLY A 397 -0.68 -15.14 23.27
C GLY A 397 -0.36 -15.13 21.77
N GLU A 398 -1.10 -15.97 21.06
CA GLU A 398 -0.94 -16.18 19.60
C GLU A 398 -1.28 -14.96 18.75
N ALA A 399 -2.11 -14.07 19.25
CA ALA A 399 -2.50 -12.85 18.53
C ALA A 399 -1.37 -11.81 18.46
N ARG A 400 -0.40 -11.87 19.38
CA ARG A 400 0.74 -10.95 19.44
C ARG A 400 2.06 -11.57 19.05
N VAL A 401 2.19 -12.91 19.18
CA VAL A 401 3.41 -13.68 18.91
C VAL A 401 3.05 -14.85 18.00
N PHE A 402 3.39 -14.78 16.72
CA PHE A 402 3.00 -15.80 15.74
C PHE A 402 4.06 -16.03 14.66
N SER A 403 4.02 -17.21 14.05
CA SER A 403 4.87 -17.52 12.89
C SER A 403 4.16 -17.07 11.61
N ALA A 404 4.88 -16.40 10.73
CA ALA A 404 4.45 -16.08 9.38
C ALA A 404 4.81 -17.22 8.41
N PRO A 405 4.22 -17.25 7.21
CA PRO A 405 4.78 -18.03 6.11
C PRO A 405 6.25 -17.69 5.86
N ILE A 406 7.01 -18.60 5.28
CA ILE A 406 8.34 -18.29 4.74
C ILE A 406 8.13 -17.47 3.45
N ALA A 407 8.02 -16.17 3.64
CA ALA A 407 7.69 -15.17 2.63
C ALA A 407 8.21 -13.83 3.16
N GLU A 408 9.39 -13.45 2.79
CA GLU A 408 10.14 -12.35 3.40
C GLU A 408 9.47 -11.00 3.10
N ASP A 409 8.97 -10.81 1.87
CA ASP A 409 8.20 -9.62 1.51
C ASP A 409 6.93 -9.49 2.35
N TYR A 410 6.21 -10.61 2.58
CA TYR A 410 5.01 -10.62 3.41
C TYR A 410 5.30 -10.25 4.87
N ILE A 411 6.41 -10.74 5.41
CA ILE A 411 6.83 -10.43 6.78
C ILE A 411 7.07 -8.94 6.95
N VAL A 412 7.84 -8.33 6.05
CA VAL A 412 8.22 -6.90 6.13
C VAL A 412 7.06 -5.99 5.71
N GLY A 413 6.43 -6.27 4.58
CA GLY A 413 5.37 -5.42 4.04
C GLY A 413 4.13 -5.37 4.92
N THR A 414 3.75 -6.50 5.56
CA THR A 414 2.64 -6.48 6.53
C THR A 414 2.99 -5.76 7.82
N ALA A 415 4.27 -5.68 8.20
CA ALA A 415 4.70 -4.85 9.32
C ALA A 415 4.55 -3.35 9.01
N ASN A 416 4.91 -2.93 7.80
CA ASN A 416 4.63 -1.57 7.32
C ASN A 416 3.14 -1.26 7.45
N GLY A 417 2.29 -2.10 6.87
CA GLY A 417 0.84 -1.92 6.91
C GLY A 417 0.26 -1.90 8.32
N MET A 418 0.67 -2.83 9.18
CA MET A 418 0.14 -2.90 10.54
C MET A 418 0.48 -1.65 11.36
N SER A 419 1.68 -1.10 11.18
CA SER A 419 2.11 0.13 11.87
C SER A 419 1.39 1.39 11.38
N ARG A 420 0.74 1.36 10.19
CA ARG A 420 -0.08 2.46 9.67
C ARG A 420 -1.42 2.59 10.38
N PHE A 421 -1.94 1.49 10.92
CA PHE A 421 -3.27 1.48 11.51
C PHE A 421 -3.38 2.39 12.73
N ASP A 422 -2.34 2.39 13.58
CA ASP A 422 -2.30 3.24 14.78
C ASP A 422 -0.82 3.48 15.17
N PRO A 423 -0.37 4.72 15.40
CA PRO A 423 1.01 5.03 15.75
C PRO A 423 1.50 4.42 17.06
N LYS A 424 0.61 3.91 17.93
CA LYS A 424 0.99 3.16 19.15
C LYS A 424 1.51 1.77 18.87
N ILE A 425 1.19 1.20 17.69
CA ILE A 425 1.60 -0.14 17.30
C ILE A 425 3.10 -0.16 17.02
N HIS A 426 3.79 -1.07 17.68
CA HIS A 426 5.17 -1.40 17.38
C HIS A 426 5.29 -2.83 16.91
N VAL A 427 5.98 -3.03 15.79
CA VAL A 427 6.16 -4.34 15.19
C VAL A 427 7.63 -4.76 15.27
N VAL A 428 7.88 -5.92 15.85
CA VAL A 428 9.15 -6.62 15.72
C VAL A 428 8.98 -7.70 14.66
N ILE A 429 9.85 -7.73 13.68
CA ILE A 429 9.89 -8.81 12.70
C ILE A 429 11.21 -9.57 12.82
N GLU A 430 11.10 -10.87 12.70
CA GLU A 430 12.15 -11.80 13.02
C GLU A 430 12.51 -12.63 11.81
N GLY A 431 13.73 -12.53 11.34
CA GLY A 431 14.32 -13.55 10.49
C GLY A 431 14.94 -14.61 11.38
N ALA A 432 14.24 -15.70 11.59
CA ALA A 432 14.66 -16.73 12.52
C ALA A 432 15.98 -17.42 12.17
N GLU A 433 16.39 -17.31 10.91
CA GLU A 433 17.65 -17.84 10.43
C GLU A 433 18.65 -16.70 10.21
N PHE A 434 19.29 -16.64 9.03
CA PHE A 434 20.35 -15.67 8.77
C PHE A 434 19.85 -14.51 7.91
N ALA A 435 20.49 -13.37 8.06
CA ALA A 435 20.26 -12.18 7.24
C ALA A 435 20.35 -12.48 5.73
N ASP A 436 21.18 -13.46 5.36
CA ASP A 436 21.36 -13.98 4.00
C ASP A 436 20.05 -14.35 3.29
N TYR A 437 19.03 -14.76 4.03
CA TYR A 437 17.74 -15.19 3.48
C TYR A 437 16.72 -14.08 3.32
N PHE A 438 17.01 -12.85 3.79
CA PHE A 438 16.08 -11.72 3.74
C PHE A 438 16.27 -10.80 2.51
N TRP A 439 17.14 -11.16 1.57
CA TRP A 439 17.29 -10.43 0.32
C TRP A 439 15.99 -10.30 -0.51
N PRO A 440 15.08 -11.28 -0.57
CA PRO A 440 13.83 -11.11 -1.30
C PRO A 440 13.02 -9.89 -0.84
N ALA A 441 13.09 -9.52 0.44
CA ALA A 441 12.35 -8.38 1.00
C ALA A 441 12.98 -7.00 0.73
N VAL A 442 13.99 -6.87 -0.11
CA VAL A 442 14.68 -5.59 -0.35
C VAL A 442 13.71 -4.49 -0.82
N GLU A 443 12.74 -4.82 -1.66
CA GLU A 443 11.73 -3.84 -2.10
C GLU A 443 10.94 -3.30 -0.90
N GLN A 444 10.55 -4.17 0.03
CA GLN A 444 9.84 -3.74 1.24
C GLN A 444 10.74 -2.95 2.21
N TYR A 445 12.06 -3.18 2.21
CA TYR A 445 13.00 -2.32 2.96
C TYR A 445 13.02 -0.91 2.38
N VAL A 446 13.06 -0.78 1.06
CA VAL A 446 12.97 0.52 0.36
C VAL A 446 11.67 1.23 0.74
N GLU A 447 10.54 0.51 0.70
CA GLU A 447 9.25 1.06 1.10
C GLU A 447 9.28 1.61 2.54
N CYS A 448 9.75 0.82 3.49
CA CYS A 448 9.81 1.22 4.89
C CYS A 448 10.74 2.42 5.15
N THR A 449 11.90 2.46 4.49
CA THR A 449 12.90 3.48 4.76
C THR A 449 12.60 4.82 4.12
N HIS A 450 11.94 4.83 2.96
CA HIS A 450 11.58 6.06 2.25
C HIS A 450 10.27 6.71 2.71
N GLU A 451 9.45 6.00 3.45
CA GLU A 451 8.08 6.38 3.77
C GLU A 451 7.98 7.69 4.52
N TYR A 452 8.82 7.92 5.52
CA TYR A 452 8.80 9.14 6.33
C TYR A 452 9.11 10.38 5.49
N TRP A 453 10.10 10.30 4.62
CA TRP A 453 10.42 11.37 3.68
C TRP A 453 9.31 11.56 2.64
N ARG A 454 8.87 10.47 2.02
CA ARG A 454 7.87 10.46 0.95
C ARG A 454 6.51 11.02 1.41
N SER A 455 6.13 10.75 2.65
CA SER A 455 4.87 11.23 3.24
C SER A 455 4.98 12.64 3.85
N ASN A 456 6.10 13.35 3.68
CA ASN A 456 6.34 14.64 4.32
C ASN A 456 6.24 14.59 5.87
N GLY A 457 6.82 13.56 6.45
CA GLY A 457 6.84 13.36 7.90
C GLY A 457 5.54 12.85 8.53
N LYS A 458 4.53 12.49 7.71
CA LYS A 458 3.21 12.08 8.22
C LYS A 458 3.17 10.66 8.73
N PHE A 459 4.00 9.79 8.18
CA PHE A 459 4.06 8.39 8.58
C PHE A 459 5.50 7.88 8.59
N ALA A 460 5.90 7.28 9.68
CA ALA A 460 7.14 6.52 9.81
C ALA A 460 6.79 5.11 10.28
N PRO A 461 7.20 4.05 9.56
CA PRO A 461 6.94 2.67 9.98
C PRO A 461 7.63 2.37 11.32
N ASN A 462 6.85 1.98 12.31
CA ASN A 462 7.35 1.67 13.65
C ASN A 462 7.73 0.18 13.73
N ILE A 463 8.89 -0.15 13.15
CA ILE A 463 9.32 -1.52 12.92
C ILE A 463 10.75 -1.74 13.43
N THR A 464 10.97 -2.83 14.15
CA THR A 464 12.30 -3.36 14.43
C THR A 464 12.48 -4.70 13.73
N LEU A 465 13.34 -4.75 12.72
CA LEU A 465 13.73 -6.00 12.06
C LEU A 465 14.97 -6.56 12.77
N ARG A 466 14.84 -7.77 13.33
CA ARG A 466 15.96 -8.50 13.94
C ARG A 466 16.42 -9.64 13.04
N LEU A 467 17.70 -9.66 12.74
CA LEU A 467 18.34 -10.70 11.94
C LEU A 467 19.63 -11.20 12.60
N ALA A 468 19.84 -12.52 12.56
CA ALA A 468 21.15 -13.11 12.85
C ALA A 468 22.09 -12.87 11.66
N SER A 469 23.37 -12.58 11.93
CA SER A 469 24.33 -12.25 10.89
C SER A 469 25.76 -12.60 11.34
N GLY A 470 26.64 -12.89 10.39
CA GLY A 470 28.05 -13.20 10.62
C GLY A 470 28.39 -14.68 10.58
N GLY A 471 29.67 -14.98 10.50
CA GLY A 471 30.20 -16.31 10.21
C GLY A 471 30.46 -17.23 11.42
N TYR A 472 29.91 -16.91 12.58
CA TYR A 472 30.27 -17.62 13.84
C TYR A 472 29.89 -19.08 13.89
N ILE A 473 28.80 -19.48 13.25
CA ILE A 473 28.39 -20.89 13.23
C ILE A 473 29.13 -21.74 12.19
N GLY A 474 29.93 -21.12 11.32
CA GLY A 474 30.64 -21.83 10.26
C GLY A 474 29.71 -22.42 9.19
N GLY A 475 28.51 -21.85 8.96
CA GLY A 475 27.47 -22.37 8.07
C GLY A 475 27.76 -22.20 6.57
N GLY A 476 28.95 -21.77 6.18
CA GLY A 476 29.35 -21.57 4.81
C GLY A 476 28.76 -20.30 4.21
N LEU A 477 28.71 -20.23 2.88
CA LEU A 477 28.39 -19.03 2.12
C LEU A 477 27.00 -18.44 2.42
N TYR A 478 26.00 -19.29 2.64
CA TYR A 478 24.60 -18.87 2.82
C TYR A 478 24.18 -18.63 4.28
N HIS A 479 25.10 -18.69 5.24
CA HIS A 479 24.84 -18.54 6.66
C HIS A 479 25.90 -17.66 7.35
N SER A 480 26.56 -16.79 6.60
CA SER A 480 27.72 -16.07 7.12
C SER A 480 27.88 -14.67 6.57
N GLN A 481 26.90 -14.17 5.81
CA GLN A 481 26.99 -12.84 5.19
C GLN A 481 26.72 -11.72 6.20
N ASN A 482 27.23 -10.54 5.85
CA ASN A 482 27.00 -9.27 6.53
C ASN A 482 26.27 -8.35 5.56
N LEU A 483 25.03 -7.96 5.88
CA LEU A 483 24.19 -7.14 5.01
C LEU A 483 24.33 -5.63 5.27
N GLU A 484 24.99 -5.23 6.34
CA GLU A 484 25.02 -3.85 6.82
C GLU A 484 25.51 -2.87 5.73
N GLY A 485 26.57 -3.26 5.00
CA GLY A 485 27.11 -2.43 3.92
C GLY A 485 26.10 -2.12 2.82
N ALA A 486 25.26 -3.09 2.45
CA ALA A 486 24.21 -2.89 1.47
C ALA A 486 23.08 -2.03 2.02
N LEU A 487 22.67 -2.27 3.27
CA LEU A 487 21.58 -1.54 3.91
C LEU A 487 21.90 -0.07 4.18
N THR A 488 23.19 0.31 4.28
CA THR A 488 23.60 1.73 4.39
C THR A 488 23.27 2.55 3.15
N THR A 489 22.94 1.92 2.03
CA THR A 489 22.48 2.61 0.81
C THR A 489 21.01 3.05 0.89
N LEU A 490 20.26 2.62 1.90
CA LEU A 490 18.86 2.94 2.11
C LEU A 490 18.72 4.14 3.06
N PRO A 491 18.37 5.35 2.58
CA PRO A 491 18.14 6.49 3.45
C PRO A 491 16.94 6.20 4.38
N GLY A 492 17.05 6.65 5.64
CA GLY A 492 16.01 6.43 6.63
C GLY A 492 16.13 5.13 7.44
N ALA A 493 17.04 4.22 7.08
CA ALA A 493 17.34 3.02 7.86
C ALA A 493 18.25 3.33 9.07
N ARG A 494 17.89 2.81 10.25
CA ARG A 494 18.80 2.69 11.38
C ARG A 494 19.35 1.28 11.44
N ILE A 495 20.68 1.16 11.52
CA ILE A 495 21.34 -0.14 11.59
C ILE A 495 22.12 -0.19 12.91
N VAL A 496 21.83 -1.19 13.74
CA VAL A 496 22.48 -1.39 15.05
C VAL A 496 23.05 -2.78 15.15
N CYS A 497 24.28 -2.90 15.65
CA CYS A 497 25.04 -4.15 15.71
C CYS A 497 25.62 -4.32 17.13
N PRO A 498 24.82 -4.81 18.10
CA PRO A 498 25.29 -5.04 19.46
C PRO A 498 26.35 -6.13 19.51
N SER A 499 27.35 -5.94 20.38
CA SER A 499 28.41 -6.91 20.61
C SER A 499 28.30 -7.60 21.98
N PHE A 500 27.67 -6.94 22.94
CA PHE A 500 27.50 -7.42 24.31
C PHE A 500 26.03 -7.50 24.71
N ALA A 501 25.71 -8.24 25.74
CA ALA A 501 24.36 -8.48 26.20
C ALA A 501 23.64 -7.20 26.66
N ASP A 502 24.32 -6.31 27.34
CA ASP A 502 23.84 -5.00 27.77
C ASP A 502 23.62 -4.04 26.58
N ASP A 503 24.54 -4.02 25.60
CA ASP A 503 24.36 -3.29 24.35
C ASP A 503 23.11 -3.77 23.62
N ALA A 504 22.92 -5.10 23.52
CA ALA A 504 21.75 -5.67 22.87
C ALA A 504 20.45 -5.25 23.54
N ALA A 505 20.40 -5.30 24.87
CA ALA A 505 19.24 -4.87 25.65
C ALA A 505 18.95 -3.37 25.45
N GLY A 506 19.98 -2.53 25.50
CA GLY A 506 19.84 -1.08 25.36
C GLY A 506 19.43 -0.65 23.95
N LEU A 507 20.11 -1.19 22.92
CA LEU A 507 19.83 -0.89 21.52
C LEU A 507 18.48 -1.42 21.07
N LEU A 508 18.10 -2.63 21.46
CA LEU A 508 16.79 -3.19 21.16
C LEU A 508 15.66 -2.36 21.78
N ARG A 509 15.79 -1.99 23.05
CA ARG A 509 14.83 -1.12 23.73
C ARG A 509 14.71 0.24 23.06
N THR A 510 15.83 0.85 22.71
CA THR A 510 15.85 2.13 21.98
C THR A 510 15.18 1.99 20.62
N SER A 511 15.45 0.92 19.89
CA SER A 511 14.82 0.64 18.59
C SER A 511 13.32 0.49 18.72
N MET A 512 12.85 -0.32 19.68
CA MET A 512 11.43 -0.55 19.92
C MET A 512 10.66 0.67 20.45
N ARG A 513 11.33 1.65 21.03
CA ARG A 513 10.71 2.89 21.52
C ARG A 513 10.86 4.06 20.54
N SER A 514 11.68 3.90 19.52
CA SER A 514 11.81 4.88 18.44
C SER A 514 10.74 4.64 17.39
N VAL A 515 10.01 5.69 17.00
CA VAL A 515 9.06 5.60 15.89
C VAL A 515 9.84 5.67 14.58
N SER A 516 10.40 4.54 14.15
CA SER A 516 11.23 4.46 12.93
C SER A 516 11.48 3.01 12.52
N TYR A 517 11.88 2.81 11.26
CA TYR A 517 12.40 1.52 10.81
C TYR A 517 13.83 1.32 11.33
N THR A 518 14.04 0.27 12.08
CA THR A 518 15.36 -0.10 12.63
C THR A 518 15.70 -1.53 12.27
N HIS A 519 16.91 -1.72 11.73
CA HIS A 519 17.52 -3.02 11.49
C HIS A 519 18.48 -3.35 12.64
N LEU A 520 18.11 -4.30 13.47
CA LEU A 520 18.93 -4.77 14.57
C LEU A 520 19.59 -6.08 14.21
N ARG A 521 20.90 -6.07 14.15
CA ARG A 521 21.74 -7.23 13.94
C ARG A 521 22.24 -7.76 15.28
N ALA A 522 22.06 -9.04 15.54
CA ALA A 522 22.67 -9.69 16.68
C ALA A 522 23.67 -10.77 16.22
N HIS A 523 24.86 -10.75 16.81
CA HIS A 523 25.78 -11.88 16.73
C HIS A 523 25.32 -12.91 17.76
N GLU A 524 24.62 -13.93 17.30
CA GLU A 524 24.15 -14.99 18.19
C GLU A 524 25.19 -16.08 18.28
N THR A 525 26.12 -15.94 19.24
CA THR A 525 26.98 -17.01 19.70
C THR A 525 26.49 -17.51 21.06
N PRO A 526 26.54 -18.85 21.31
CA PRO A 526 26.25 -19.40 22.62
C PRO A 526 27.22 -18.85 23.68
#